data_de0d5c723532759ec9d4014aefbd0dec
#
_entry.id   de0d5c723532759ec9d4014aefbd0dec
#
_cell.length_a   1.000
_cell.length_b   1.000
_cell.length_c   1.000
_cell.angle_alpha   90.00
_cell.angle_beta   90.00
_cell.angle_gamma   90.00
#
_symmetry.space_group_name_H-M   'P 1'
#
loop_
_entity.id
_entity.type
_entity.pdbx_description
1 polymer ?
#
loop_
_entity_poly.entity_id
_entity_poly.type
_entity_poly.pdbx_seq_one_letter_code
_entity_poly.pdbx_strand_id
1 'polypeptide(L)'
;MVSERKISPYGKGVSIVLDFTALPTRNKFYAGANGAKIAVIYDGEQYMLKFPAPAPKNKELSYANSCISEYIGCHIFNSVGIAAQETLLGIYRKNGAEKIVVACKDFTSPGIVLQDFASLKNTVINSGHSGYGTELSDITQAMEDQTAFPPALLKQHFWDMFIVDALIGNWDRHNGNWGFLYNTMTDEIHLAPVYDCGSSLYPQADESIMRNTLESQKEQDLRTFSLPLSGIKINGQRINYFNFISSLSYPDCNAALKRILPRINMEQVFAIIDETPFASDLQKQFYKTMLQARKERILDFSMRKLKKRERSAHDHDFER
;
A
#
# COMPACT_ATOMS: atom_id res chain seq x y z
N MET A 1 2.50 17.65 26.98
CA MET A 1 3.05 16.45 27.62
C MET A 1 2.33 15.26 27.06
N VAL A 2 3.01 14.45 26.25
CA VAL A 2 2.47 13.19 25.75
C VAL A 2 2.46 12.21 26.93
N SER A 3 1.29 11.66 27.28
CA SER A 3 1.19 10.67 28.36
C SER A 3 1.75 9.34 27.84
N GLU A 4 3.00 9.07 28.14
CA GLU A 4 3.59 7.74 27.92
C GLU A 4 3.05 6.77 29.01
N ARG A 5 2.18 5.85 28.63
CA ARG A 5 1.78 4.75 29.50
C ARG A 5 2.59 3.49 29.20
N LYS A 6 3.31 3.01 30.22
CA LYS A 6 3.95 1.70 30.20
C LYS A 6 2.88 0.65 30.45
N ILE A 7 2.55 -0.15 29.46
CA ILE A 7 1.70 -1.35 29.65
C ILE A 7 2.53 -2.55 29.22
N SER A 8 2.95 -3.36 30.18
CA SER A 8 3.50 -4.69 29.94
C SER A 8 2.56 -5.72 30.58
N PRO A 9 1.88 -6.55 29.78
CA PRO A 9 1.29 -7.78 30.32
C PRO A 9 2.22 -8.99 30.19
N TYR A 10 3.31 -8.95 29.38
CA TYR A 10 4.24 -10.07 29.22
C TYR A 10 5.65 -9.53 28.96
N GLY A 11 6.57 -9.81 29.88
CA GLY A 11 7.92 -9.28 29.91
C GLY A 11 8.74 -9.55 28.63
N LYS A 12 9.11 -8.47 28.00
CA LYS A 12 10.37 -8.16 27.30
C LYS A 12 10.17 -6.84 26.54
N GLY A 13 10.73 -5.75 27.08
CA GLY A 13 10.71 -4.43 26.44
C GLY A 13 9.43 -3.63 26.74
N VAL A 14 9.58 -2.45 27.29
CA VAL A 14 8.47 -1.50 27.47
C VAL A 14 8.14 -0.89 26.10
N SER A 15 7.11 -1.40 25.43
CA SER A 15 6.57 -0.74 24.25
C SER A 15 5.86 0.54 24.67
N ILE A 16 6.35 1.69 24.26
CA ILE A 16 5.69 2.98 24.47
C ILE A 16 4.47 3.01 23.56
N VAL A 17 3.28 3.04 24.17
CA VAL A 17 2.03 3.23 23.43
C VAL A 17 1.81 4.72 23.20
N LEU A 18 1.76 5.15 21.97
CA LEU A 18 1.44 6.53 21.60
C LEU A 18 -0.04 6.79 21.83
N ASP A 19 -0.37 7.84 22.59
CA ASP A 19 -1.73 8.27 22.85
C ASP A 19 -1.98 9.63 22.17
N PHE A 20 -2.78 9.63 21.12
CA PHE A 20 -3.08 10.82 20.33
C PHE A 20 -4.33 11.58 20.82
N THR A 21 -4.94 11.13 21.93
CA THR A 21 -6.25 11.68 22.42
C THR A 21 -6.19 13.17 22.74
N ALA A 22 -5.11 13.60 23.39
CA ALA A 22 -4.98 14.98 23.89
C ALA A 22 -4.15 15.89 22.98
N LEU A 23 -3.83 15.45 21.76
CA LEU A 23 -3.02 16.26 20.85
C LEU A 23 -3.79 17.47 20.33
N PRO A 24 -3.11 18.62 20.11
CA PRO A 24 -3.71 19.77 19.45
C PRO A 24 -4.22 19.40 18.06
N THR A 25 -5.46 19.77 17.77
CA THR A 25 -6.08 19.55 16.47
C THR A 25 -5.92 20.75 15.53
N ARG A 26 -6.04 20.51 14.21
CA ARG A 26 -6.07 21.54 13.17
C ARG A 26 -7.34 21.42 12.34
N ASN A 27 -7.83 22.55 11.84
CA ASN A 27 -8.98 22.64 10.93
C ASN A 27 -8.53 22.36 9.48
N LYS A 28 -7.96 21.18 9.24
CA LYS A 28 -7.60 20.70 7.91
C LYS A 28 -8.50 19.53 7.53
N PHE A 29 -9.08 19.62 6.35
CA PHE A 29 -9.91 18.56 5.79
C PHE A 29 -9.08 17.71 4.85
N TYR A 30 -9.22 16.39 4.98
CA TYR A 30 -8.57 15.41 4.11
C TYR A 30 -9.62 14.73 3.24
N ALA A 31 -9.34 14.62 1.95
CA ALA A 31 -10.20 13.92 1.00
C ALA A 31 -10.27 12.40 1.30
N GLY A 32 -11.23 11.72 0.68
CA GLY A 32 -11.43 10.27 0.75
C GLY A 32 -12.63 9.87 1.62
N ALA A 33 -13.32 8.81 1.17
CA ALA A 33 -14.63 8.39 1.69
C ALA A 33 -14.54 7.45 2.92
N ASN A 34 -13.39 6.79 3.15
CA ASN A 34 -13.28 5.71 4.13
C ASN A 34 -12.73 6.20 5.47
N GLY A 35 -13.55 6.06 6.52
CA GLY A 35 -13.17 6.35 7.90
C GLY A 35 -13.11 7.84 8.25
N ALA A 36 -13.22 8.13 9.55
CA ALA A 36 -13.01 9.48 10.05
C ALA A 36 -11.53 9.85 9.96
N LYS A 37 -11.25 11.13 9.68
CA LYS A 37 -9.89 11.68 9.62
C LYS A 37 -9.86 12.98 10.40
N ILE A 38 -8.82 13.17 11.21
CA ILE A 38 -8.58 14.45 11.91
C ILE A 38 -7.11 14.84 11.75
N ALA A 39 -6.86 16.16 11.67
CA ALA A 39 -5.52 16.70 11.70
C ALA A 39 -5.09 16.97 13.14
N VAL A 40 -3.89 16.50 13.50
CA VAL A 40 -3.27 16.71 14.82
C VAL A 40 -1.83 17.19 14.66
N ILE A 41 -1.29 17.80 15.72
CA ILE A 41 0.14 18.12 15.82
C ILE A 41 0.78 17.18 16.82
N TYR A 42 1.78 16.43 16.36
CA TYR A 42 2.61 15.56 17.16
C TYR A 42 4.08 15.88 16.90
N ASP A 43 4.85 16.11 17.96
CA ASP A 43 6.26 16.49 17.90
C ASP A 43 6.58 17.67 16.93
N GLY A 44 5.70 18.67 16.92
CA GLY A 44 5.82 19.85 16.06
C GLY A 44 5.37 19.64 14.60
N GLU A 45 5.12 18.42 14.19
CA GLU A 45 4.73 18.05 12.84
C GLU A 45 3.22 17.78 12.73
N GLN A 46 2.66 17.98 11.55
CA GLN A 46 1.23 17.71 11.30
C GLN A 46 1.04 16.26 10.84
N TYR A 47 0.06 15.61 11.46
CA TYR A 47 -0.37 14.25 11.10
C TYR A 47 -1.86 14.20 10.82
N MET A 48 -2.23 13.35 9.90
CA MET A 48 -3.59 12.89 9.68
C MET A 48 -3.82 11.61 10.47
N LEU A 49 -4.67 11.62 11.48
CA LEU A 49 -5.14 10.39 12.12
C LEU A 49 -6.22 9.76 11.25
N LYS A 50 -5.99 8.54 10.80
CA LYS A 50 -7.00 7.68 10.18
C LYS A 50 -7.56 6.73 11.24
N PHE A 51 -8.89 6.64 11.29
CA PHE A 51 -9.61 5.71 12.14
C PHE A 51 -10.02 4.47 11.35
N PRO A 52 -10.12 3.29 12.00
CA PRO A 52 -10.69 2.12 11.34
C PRO A 52 -12.05 2.48 10.74
N ALA A 53 -12.31 2.07 9.52
CA ALA A 53 -13.62 2.25 8.92
C ALA A 53 -14.68 1.55 9.81
N PRO A 54 -15.85 2.18 10.03
CA PRO A 54 -16.91 1.53 10.80
C PRO A 54 -17.28 0.23 10.10
N ALA A 55 -17.53 -0.82 10.91
CA ALA A 55 -18.04 -2.07 10.36
C ALA A 55 -19.30 -1.76 9.55
N PRO A 56 -19.39 -2.19 8.28
CA PRO A 56 -20.64 -2.13 7.56
C PRO A 56 -21.72 -2.84 8.36
N LYS A 57 -23.01 -2.56 8.09
CA LYS A 57 -24.16 -3.22 8.78
C LYS A 57 -24.07 -4.75 8.78
N ASN A 58 -23.27 -5.32 7.86
CA ASN A 58 -22.85 -6.72 7.85
C ASN A 58 -21.55 -6.86 8.65
N LYS A 59 -21.61 -7.46 9.84
CA LYS A 59 -20.48 -7.66 10.76
C LYS A 59 -19.32 -8.49 10.17
N GLU A 60 -19.53 -9.15 9.05
CA GLU A 60 -18.55 -10.01 8.38
C GLU A 60 -17.47 -9.26 7.57
N LEU A 61 -17.62 -7.95 7.36
CA LEU A 61 -16.70 -7.14 6.55
C LEU A 61 -16.13 -5.94 7.33
N SER A 62 -15.59 -6.19 8.51
CA SER A 62 -14.97 -5.15 9.33
C SER A 62 -13.56 -4.81 8.80
N TYR A 63 -13.30 -3.55 8.46
CA TYR A 63 -11.95 -3.03 8.19
C TYR A 63 -11.15 -2.74 9.49
N ALA A 64 -11.33 -3.56 10.51
CA ALA A 64 -10.73 -3.34 11.82
C ALA A 64 -9.20 -3.23 11.77
N ASN A 65 -8.57 -3.93 10.81
CA ASN A 65 -7.10 -3.99 10.68
C ASN A 65 -6.52 -2.96 9.71
N SER A 66 -7.34 -2.06 9.14
CA SER A 66 -6.86 -1.12 8.11
C SER A 66 -5.74 -0.19 8.60
N CYS A 67 -5.76 0.22 9.88
CA CYS A 67 -4.69 1.03 10.46
C CYS A 67 -3.36 0.27 10.55
N ILE A 68 -3.40 -1.00 10.93
CA ILE A 68 -2.23 -1.89 10.95
C ILE A 68 -1.73 -2.13 9.52
N SER A 69 -2.64 -2.37 8.58
CA SER A 69 -2.30 -2.54 7.16
C SER A 69 -1.65 -1.30 6.55
N GLU A 70 -2.15 -0.10 6.87
CA GLU A 70 -1.55 1.18 6.46
C GLU A 70 -0.12 1.29 6.96
N TYR A 71 0.09 1.04 8.27
CA TYR A 71 1.40 1.10 8.90
C TYR A 71 2.38 0.11 8.24
N ILE A 72 2.06 -1.17 8.22
CA ILE A 72 2.95 -2.21 7.66
C ILE A 72 3.20 -1.97 6.16
N GLY A 73 2.16 -1.63 5.39
CA GLY A 73 2.28 -1.38 3.96
C GLY A 73 3.25 -0.24 3.64
N CYS A 74 3.14 0.91 4.30
CA CYS A 74 4.05 2.03 4.13
C CYS A 74 5.49 1.67 4.53
N HIS A 75 5.68 0.92 5.63
CA HIS A 75 7.02 0.49 6.06
C HIS A 75 7.64 -0.51 5.08
N ILE A 76 6.87 -1.41 4.45
CA ILE A 76 7.36 -2.32 3.41
C ILE A 76 7.78 -1.53 2.16
N PHE A 77 7.01 -0.53 1.70
CA PHE A 77 7.42 0.34 0.61
C PHE A 77 8.75 1.04 0.88
N ASN A 78 8.91 1.63 2.07
CA ASN A 78 10.17 2.27 2.48
C ASN A 78 11.32 1.26 2.53
N SER A 79 11.10 0.02 2.98
CA SER A 79 12.13 -1.01 3.08
C SER A 79 12.70 -1.45 1.73
N VAL A 80 11.95 -1.30 0.65
CA VAL A 80 12.41 -1.59 -0.72
C VAL A 80 12.91 -0.35 -1.46
N GLY A 81 13.04 0.80 -0.76
CA GLY A 81 13.56 2.04 -1.30
C GLY A 81 12.56 2.82 -2.17
N ILE A 82 11.27 2.61 -1.99
CA ILE A 82 10.21 3.44 -2.55
C ILE A 82 9.67 4.32 -1.43
N ALA A 83 9.83 5.64 -1.57
CA ALA A 83 9.34 6.58 -0.56
C ALA A 83 7.84 6.38 -0.30
N ALA A 84 7.47 6.16 0.95
CA ALA A 84 6.10 6.06 1.39
C ALA A 84 5.84 6.95 2.60
N GLN A 85 4.59 7.25 2.84
CA GLN A 85 4.15 8.11 3.94
C GLN A 85 4.65 7.59 5.28
N GLU A 86 5.26 8.47 6.08
CA GLU A 86 5.64 8.13 7.45
C GLU A 86 4.39 7.89 8.28
N THR A 87 4.37 6.76 9.01
CA THR A 87 3.21 6.35 9.79
C THR A 87 3.59 5.92 11.19
N LEU A 88 2.71 6.22 12.16
CA LEU A 88 2.82 5.81 13.56
C LEU A 88 1.51 5.15 13.97
N LEU A 89 1.57 4.07 14.75
CA LEU A 89 0.41 3.47 15.37
C LEU A 89 0.25 3.95 16.81
N GLY A 90 -0.99 4.18 17.23
CA GLY A 90 -1.30 4.59 18.58
C GLY A 90 -2.78 4.43 18.88
N ILE A 91 -3.20 4.97 20.01
CA ILE A 91 -4.59 4.94 20.47
C ILE A 91 -5.22 6.33 20.44
N TYR A 92 -6.53 6.33 20.28
CA TYR A 92 -7.37 7.52 20.41
C TYR A 92 -8.64 7.19 21.19
N ARG A 93 -8.93 7.97 22.24
CA ARG A 93 -10.10 7.79 23.10
C ARG A 93 -11.16 8.85 22.80
N LYS A 94 -12.39 8.42 22.62
CA LYS A 94 -13.53 9.31 22.46
C LYS A 94 -14.78 8.66 23.07
N ASN A 95 -15.48 9.40 23.90
CA ASN A 95 -16.74 8.96 24.55
C ASN A 95 -16.59 7.60 25.28
N GLY A 96 -15.48 7.39 25.98
CA GLY A 96 -15.20 6.16 26.74
C GLY A 96 -14.73 4.97 25.88
N ALA A 97 -14.73 5.09 24.56
CA ALA A 97 -14.21 4.05 23.66
C ALA A 97 -12.76 4.36 23.23
N GLU A 98 -11.90 3.33 23.29
CA GLU A 98 -10.53 3.35 22.78
C GLU A 98 -10.48 2.72 21.38
N LYS A 99 -9.76 3.34 20.46
CA LYS A 99 -9.54 2.84 19.10
C LYS A 99 -8.06 2.87 18.75
N ILE A 100 -7.58 1.85 18.08
CA ILE A 100 -6.28 1.87 17.41
C ILE A 100 -6.43 2.76 16.18
N VAL A 101 -5.50 3.71 16.02
CA VAL A 101 -5.46 4.65 14.90
C VAL A 101 -4.06 4.67 14.31
N VAL A 102 -3.97 5.02 13.03
CA VAL A 102 -2.71 5.31 12.36
C VAL A 102 -2.58 6.82 12.14
N ALA A 103 -1.49 7.38 12.62
CA ALA A 103 -1.08 8.75 12.33
C ALA A 103 -0.20 8.74 11.08
N CYS A 104 -0.68 9.33 10.00
CA CYS A 104 0.02 9.49 8.75
C CYS A 104 0.60 10.91 8.69
N LYS A 105 1.94 11.05 8.62
CA LYS A 105 2.58 12.37 8.54
C LYS A 105 2.09 13.11 7.30
N ASP A 106 1.66 14.33 7.50
CA ASP A 106 1.20 15.15 6.39
C ASP A 106 2.41 15.66 5.60
N PHE A 107 2.53 15.24 4.36
CA PHE A 107 3.60 15.65 3.46
C PHE A 107 3.25 16.91 2.64
N THR A 108 2.09 17.54 2.90
CA THR A 108 1.72 18.84 2.34
C THR A 108 2.00 19.97 3.33
N SER A 109 2.27 21.16 2.80
CA SER A 109 2.58 22.36 3.59
C SER A 109 2.10 23.60 2.84
N PRO A 110 2.15 24.82 3.42
CA PRO A 110 1.88 26.04 2.67
C PRO A 110 2.76 26.09 1.38
N GLY A 111 2.11 26.16 0.23
CA GLY A 111 2.75 26.12 -1.08
C GLY A 111 3.01 24.72 -1.63
N ILE A 112 2.94 23.65 -0.84
CA ILE A 112 3.08 22.26 -1.31
C ILE A 112 1.72 21.56 -1.21
N VAL A 113 1.16 21.18 -2.35
CA VAL A 113 -0.16 20.53 -2.44
C VAL A 113 -0.06 19.15 -3.07
N LEU A 114 -0.89 18.23 -2.58
CA LEU A 114 -1.04 16.92 -3.21
C LEU A 114 -1.96 17.02 -4.42
N GLN A 115 -1.47 16.55 -5.56
CA GLN A 115 -2.26 16.33 -6.77
C GLN A 115 -2.25 14.83 -7.08
N ASP A 116 -3.40 14.19 -7.01
CA ASP A 116 -3.51 12.78 -7.36
C ASP A 116 -3.40 12.55 -8.87
N PHE A 117 -3.05 11.32 -9.26
CA PHE A 117 -2.93 10.96 -10.67
C PHE A 117 -4.28 11.05 -11.40
N ALA A 118 -5.41 10.89 -10.70
CA ALA A 118 -6.73 11.07 -11.31
C ALA A 118 -6.90 12.49 -11.84
N SER A 119 -6.41 13.50 -11.11
CA SER A 119 -6.44 14.89 -11.53
C SER A 119 -5.57 15.12 -12.76
N LEU A 120 -4.35 14.58 -12.80
CA LEU A 120 -3.49 14.65 -13.98
C LEU A 120 -4.15 13.96 -15.18
N LYS A 121 -4.68 12.76 -15.02
CA LYS A 121 -5.35 11.99 -16.06
C LYS A 121 -6.53 12.76 -16.67
N ASN A 122 -7.29 13.50 -15.87
CA ASN A 122 -8.39 14.35 -16.34
C ASN A 122 -7.93 15.48 -17.26
N THR A 123 -6.66 15.90 -17.20
CA THR A 123 -6.17 16.99 -18.06
C THR A 123 -5.82 16.52 -19.46
N VAL A 124 -5.55 15.23 -19.66
CA VAL A 124 -5.04 14.68 -20.93
C VAL A 124 -5.99 13.67 -21.59
N ILE A 125 -6.83 12.99 -20.82
CA ILE A 125 -7.77 12.00 -21.36
C ILE A 125 -9.21 12.41 -21.10
N ASN A 126 -9.97 12.56 -22.17
CA ASN A 126 -11.42 12.74 -22.10
C ASN A 126 -12.09 11.35 -21.96
N SER A 127 -12.02 10.75 -20.77
CA SER A 127 -12.62 9.45 -20.50
C SER A 127 -14.02 9.58 -19.90
N GLY A 128 -14.96 8.74 -20.36
CA GLY A 128 -16.33 8.70 -19.83
C GLY A 128 -16.42 8.26 -18.34
N HIS A 129 -15.30 7.92 -17.72
CA HIS A 129 -15.22 7.46 -16.32
C HIS A 129 -14.43 8.40 -15.41
N SER A 130 -14.18 9.63 -15.81
CA SER A 130 -13.30 10.57 -15.10
C SER A 130 -11.87 10.03 -14.87
N GLY A 131 -10.95 10.83 -14.34
CA GLY A 131 -9.58 10.40 -14.01
C GLY A 131 -9.47 9.23 -13.04
N TYR A 132 -10.52 8.95 -12.28
CA TYR A 132 -10.58 7.82 -11.33
C TYR A 132 -10.75 6.45 -11.99
N GLY A 133 -11.14 6.38 -13.27
CA GLY A 133 -11.19 5.12 -14.01
C GLY A 133 -9.82 4.43 -14.05
N THR A 134 -9.78 3.13 -13.70
CA THR A 134 -8.55 2.36 -13.51
C THR A 134 -8.23 1.40 -14.65
N GLU A 135 -8.75 1.67 -15.86
CA GLU A 135 -8.38 0.90 -17.06
C GLU A 135 -6.89 1.12 -17.38
N LEU A 136 -6.14 0.03 -17.54
CA LEU A 136 -4.68 0.09 -17.71
C LEU A 136 -4.27 0.85 -18.99
N SER A 137 -5.01 0.66 -20.09
CA SER A 137 -4.78 1.39 -21.34
C SER A 137 -4.85 2.91 -21.14
N ASP A 138 -5.88 3.37 -20.42
CA ASP A 138 -6.06 4.80 -20.14
C ASP A 138 -4.99 5.36 -19.20
N ILE A 139 -4.57 4.56 -18.21
CA ILE A 139 -3.49 4.94 -17.29
C ILE A 139 -2.18 5.09 -18.05
N THR A 140 -1.83 4.11 -18.89
CA THR A 140 -0.59 4.15 -19.68
C THR A 140 -0.60 5.27 -20.70
N GLN A 141 -1.72 5.50 -21.38
CA GLN A 141 -1.88 6.59 -22.33
C GLN A 141 -1.73 7.95 -21.62
N ALA A 142 -2.36 8.14 -20.46
CA ALA A 142 -2.24 9.38 -19.69
C ALA A 142 -0.81 9.65 -19.23
N MET A 143 -0.05 8.60 -18.85
CA MET A 143 1.36 8.75 -18.51
C MET A 143 2.23 9.15 -19.70
N GLU A 144 1.85 8.79 -20.92
CA GLU A 144 2.57 9.16 -22.14
C GLU A 144 2.22 10.57 -22.63
N ASP A 145 0.94 10.94 -22.60
CA ASP A 145 0.43 12.18 -23.19
C ASP A 145 0.65 13.41 -22.27
N GLN A 146 0.81 13.20 -20.96
CA GLN A 146 1.04 14.30 -20.03
C GLN A 146 2.47 14.90 -20.20
N THR A 147 2.60 16.20 -19.93
CA THR A 147 3.85 16.94 -20.08
C THR A 147 4.43 17.47 -18.75
N ALA A 148 3.73 17.22 -17.64
CA ALA A 148 4.08 17.76 -16.32
C ALA A 148 5.26 17.02 -15.66
N PHE A 149 5.47 15.73 -16.00
CA PHE A 149 6.50 14.89 -15.39
C PHE A 149 7.11 13.94 -16.43
N PRO A 150 8.40 13.55 -16.36
CA PRO A 150 9.02 12.65 -17.33
C PRO A 150 8.29 11.31 -17.44
N PRO A 151 7.72 10.94 -18.61
CA PRO A 151 6.88 9.75 -18.78
C PRO A 151 7.57 8.44 -18.37
N ALA A 152 8.86 8.29 -18.68
CA ALA A 152 9.64 7.09 -18.34
C ALA A 152 9.75 6.89 -16.82
N LEU A 153 9.99 7.97 -16.06
CA LEU A 153 10.07 7.91 -14.60
C LEU A 153 8.69 7.65 -13.98
N LEU A 154 7.64 8.22 -14.56
CA LEU A 154 6.27 8.01 -14.10
C LEU A 154 5.82 6.56 -14.28
N LYS A 155 6.09 5.97 -15.46
CA LYS A 155 5.83 4.55 -15.75
C LYS A 155 6.65 3.66 -14.83
N GLN A 156 7.93 3.98 -14.61
CA GLN A 156 8.77 3.22 -13.68
C GLN A 156 8.18 3.22 -12.28
N HIS A 157 7.80 4.38 -11.75
CA HIS A 157 7.19 4.50 -10.42
C HIS A 157 5.89 3.71 -10.31
N PHE A 158 5.00 3.82 -11.29
CA PHE A 158 3.74 3.09 -11.34
C PHE A 158 3.95 1.57 -11.27
N TRP A 159 4.85 1.03 -12.09
CA TRP A 159 5.09 -0.40 -12.13
C TRP A 159 5.88 -0.91 -10.91
N ASP A 160 6.82 -0.11 -10.38
CA ASP A 160 7.53 -0.45 -9.14
C ASP A 160 6.54 -0.53 -7.97
N MET A 161 5.62 0.44 -7.86
CA MET A 161 4.53 0.43 -6.88
C MET A 161 3.60 -0.78 -7.08
N PHE A 162 3.25 -1.14 -8.32
CA PHE A 162 2.41 -2.30 -8.64
C PHE A 162 3.03 -3.63 -8.15
N ILE A 163 4.34 -3.81 -8.26
CA ILE A 163 5.03 -5.00 -7.76
C ILE A 163 4.97 -5.08 -6.24
N VAL A 164 5.13 -3.98 -5.53
CA VAL A 164 5.00 -3.96 -4.06
C VAL A 164 3.55 -4.16 -3.64
N ASP A 165 2.58 -3.53 -4.34
CA ASP A 165 1.16 -3.77 -4.11
C ASP A 165 0.79 -5.26 -4.33
N ALA A 166 1.43 -5.92 -5.30
CA ALA A 166 1.28 -7.38 -5.48
C ALA A 166 1.82 -8.17 -4.30
N LEU A 167 2.93 -7.77 -3.68
CA LEU A 167 3.48 -8.40 -2.48
C LEU A 167 2.54 -8.25 -1.29
N ILE A 168 2.13 -7.01 -0.97
CA ILE A 168 1.29 -6.73 0.20
C ILE A 168 -0.20 -7.03 -0.02
N GLY A 169 -0.58 -7.39 -1.25
CA GLY A 169 -1.97 -7.68 -1.60
C GLY A 169 -2.88 -6.47 -1.51
N ASN A 170 -2.44 -5.30 -1.98
CA ASN A 170 -3.27 -4.11 -2.03
C ASN A 170 -4.32 -4.23 -3.14
N TRP A 171 -5.59 -4.09 -2.78
CA TRP A 171 -6.69 -4.24 -3.73
C TRP A 171 -7.36 -2.91 -4.14
N ASP A 172 -6.89 -1.79 -3.59
CA ASP A 172 -7.53 -0.48 -3.76
C ASP A 172 -6.57 0.62 -4.24
N ARG A 173 -5.48 0.25 -4.93
CA ARG A 173 -4.60 1.23 -5.59
C ARG A 173 -5.29 1.78 -6.83
N HIS A 174 -6.15 2.75 -6.64
CA HIS A 174 -6.77 3.53 -7.73
C HIS A 174 -6.01 4.85 -7.94
N ASN A 175 -6.38 5.60 -9.01
CA ASN A 175 -5.67 6.81 -9.42
C ASN A 175 -5.72 7.97 -8.40
N GLY A 176 -6.61 7.92 -7.41
CA GLY A 176 -6.64 8.86 -6.29
C GLY A 176 -5.69 8.51 -5.13
N ASN A 177 -5.06 7.32 -5.16
CA ASN A 177 -4.20 6.82 -4.07
C ASN A 177 -2.70 6.86 -4.41
N TRP A 178 -2.31 7.65 -5.39
CA TRP A 178 -0.94 8.00 -5.74
C TRP A 178 -0.93 9.27 -6.59
N GLY A 179 0.21 9.95 -6.72
CA GLY A 179 0.29 11.19 -7.48
C GLY A 179 1.54 12.00 -7.19
N PHE A 180 1.37 13.29 -7.06
CA PHE A 180 2.44 14.27 -7.07
C PHE A 180 2.32 15.26 -5.93
N LEU A 181 3.45 15.81 -5.52
CA LEU A 181 3.55 17.03 -4.74
C LEU A 181 3.88 18.17 -5.70
N TYR A 182 3.00 19.16 -5.76
CA TYR A 182 3.17 20.37 -6.55
C TYR A 182 3.51 21.55 -5.66
N ASN A 183 4.62 22.21 -5.95
CA ASN A 183 5.02 23.43 -5.29
C ASN A 183 4.45 24.62 -6.06
N THR A 184 3.43 25.27 -5.49
CA THR A 184 2.74 26.42 -6.11
C THR A 184 3.60 27.68 -6.16
N MET A 185 4.75 27.73 -5.45
CA MET A 185 5.65 28.88 -5.42
C MET A 185 6.75 28.79 -6.47
N THR A 186 7.24 27.56 -6.75
CA THR A 186 8.34 27.32 -7.70
C THR A 186 7.88 26.68 -9.00
N ASP A 187 6.58 26.30 -9.11
CA ASP A 187 6.00 25.56 -10.23
C ASP A 187 6.67 24.19 -10.47
N GLU A 188 7.24 23.60 -9.40
CA GLU A 188 7.89 22.30 -9.46
C GLU A 188 6.94 21.18 -9.08
N ILE A 189 7.09 20.03 -9.73
CA ILE A 189 6.30 18.82 -9.46
C ILE A 189 7.24 17.65 -9.16
N HIS A 190 6.94 16.91 -8.08
CA HIS A 190 7.65 15.71 -7.65
C HIS A 190 6.68 14.57 -7.40
N LEU A 191 7.15 13.33 -7.48
CA LEU A 191 6.34 12.19 -7.05
C LEU A 191 6.03 12.30 -5.55
N ALA A 192 4.77 12.14 -5.19
CA ALA A 192 4.40 12.03 -3.79
C ALA A 192 4.90 10.70 -3.20
N PRO A 193 5.26 10.64 -1.90
CA PRO A 193 5.42 9.37 -1.22
C PRO A 193 4.19 8.49 -1.42
N VAL A 194 4.34 7.18 -1.55
CA VAL A 194 3.21 6.24 -1.64
C VAL A 194 2.38 6.34 -0.36
N TYR A 195 1.06 6.45 -0.50
CA TYR A 195 0.11 6.59 0.59
C TYR A 195 -1.11 5.68 0.37
N ASP A 196 -1.94 5.59 1.39
CA ASP A 196 -3.19 4.81 1.36
C ASP A 196 -2.98 3.31 1.10
N CYS A 197 -2.19 2.69 1.99
CA CYS A 197 -1.92 1.25 2.01
C CYS A 197 -2.91 0.46 2.89
N GLY A 198 -3.95 1.10 3.44
CA GLY A 198 -4.89 0.48 4.39
C GLY A 198 -5.74 -0.65 3.83
N SER A 199 -5.79 -0.80 2.51
CA SER A 199 -6.45 -1.91 1.81
C SER A 199 -5.51 -3.08 1.47
N SER A 200 -4.39 -3.21 2.21
CA SER A 200 -3.40 -4.28 2.08
C SER A 200 -3.53 -5.32 3.19
N LEU A 201 -2.84 -6.46 3.06
CA LEU A 201 -2.69 -7.45 4.12
C LEU A 201 -4.04 -7.99 4.66
N TYR A 202 -5.04 -8.06 3.80
CA TYR A 202 -6.37 -8.61 4.15
C TYR A 202 -7.01 -7.90 5.35
N PRO A 203 -7.27 -6.59 5.31
CA PRO A 203 -7.71 -5.79 6.46
C PRO A 203 -9.05 -6.23 7.04
N GLN A 204 -9.80 -7.04 6.32
CA GLN A 204 -11.10 -7.61 6.71
C GLN A 204 -10.97 -8.99 7.39
N ALA A 205 -9.77 -9.59 7.42
CA ALA A 205 -9.59 -10.90 8.03
C ALA A 205 -9.72 -10.79 9.56
N ASP A 206 -10.69 -11.50 10.11
CA ASP A 206 -10.82 -11.73 11.53
C ASP A 206 -9.92 -12.90 11.99
N GLU A 207 -9.92 -13.18 13.28
CA GLU A 207 -9.10 -14.27 13.84
C GLU A 207 -9.49 -15.64 13.28
N SER A 208 -10.77 -15.89 12.99
CA SER A 208 -11.24 -17.16 12.43
C SER A 208 -10.68 -17.37 11.02
N ILE A 209 -10.76 -16.34 10.17
CA ILE A 209 -10.18 -16.33 8.83
C ILE A 209 -8.67 -16.54 8.88
N MET A 210 -7.97 -15.87 9.82
CA MET A 210 -6.53 -15.98 9.97
C MET A 210 -6.12 -17.41 10.36
N ARG A 211 -6.77 -18.00 11.40
CA ARG A 211 -6.52 -19.39 11.83
C ARG A 211 -6.77 -20.37 10.70
N ASN A 212 -7.94 -20.30 10.07
CA ASN A 212 -8.29 -21.18 8.96
C ASN A 212 -7.28 -21.07 7.80
N THR A 213 -6.80 -19.87 7.50
CA THR A 213 -5.77 -19.67 6.47
C THR A 213 -4.43 -20.30 6.87
N LEU A 214 -4.02 -20.18 8.12
CA LEU A 214 -2.77 -20.76 8.59
C LEU A 214 -2.81 -22.30 8.59
N GLU A 215 -3.97 -22.89 8.83
CA GLU A 215 -4.17 -24.33 8.91
C GLU A 215 -4.51 -25.00 7.57
N SER A 216 -4.93 -24.23 6.56
CA SER A 216 -5.43 -24.74 5.28
C SER A 216 -4.60 -24.25 4.09
N GLN A 217 -3.92 -25.19 3.42
CA GLN A 217 -3.21 -24.89 2.16
C GLN A 217 -4.15 -24.32 1.09
N LYS A 218 -5.40 -24.82 1.00
CA LYS A 218 -6.42 -24.32 0.08
C LYS A 218 -6.75 -22.85 0.33
N GLU A 219 -6.88 -22.44 1.59
CA GLU A 219 -7.14 -21.06 1.96
C GLU A 219 -5.94 -20.13 1.71
N GLN A 220 -4.72 -20.65 1.92
CA GLN A 220 -3.50 -19.93 1.54
C GLN A 220 -3.42 -19.75 0.02
N ASP A 221 -3.73 -20.80 -0.74
CA ASP A 221 -3.73 -20.79 -2.21
C ASP A 221 -4.76 -19.78 -2.75
N LEU A 222 -5.97 -19.78 -2.19
CA LEU A 222 -7.00 -18.81 -2.54
C LEU A 222 -6.50 -17.38 -2.36
N ARG A 223 -5.88 -17.07 -1.22
CA ARG A 223 -5.38 -15.71 -0.88
C ARG A 223 -4.09 -15.35 -1.59
N THR A 224 -3.32 -16.34 -2.03
CA THR A 224 -2.10 -16.10 -2.80
C THR A 224 -2.42 -15.85 -4.26
N PHE A 225 -3.22 -16.73 -4.88
CA PHE A 225 -3.39 -16.74 -6.33
C PHE A 225 -4.66 -16.05 -6.83
N SER A 226 -5.73 -16.06 -6.04
CA SER A 226 -7.04 -15.58 -6.50
C SER A 226 -7.44 -14.25 -5.86
N LEU A 227 -7.05 -14.00 -4.63
CA LEU A 227 -7.41 -12.81 -3.85
C LEU A 227 -6.18 -12.21 -3.15
N PRO A 228 -6.10 -10.89 -3.00
CA PRO A 228 -6.98 -9.90 -3.63
C PRO A 228 -6.64 -9.69 -5.10
N LEU A 229 -7.60 -9.12 -5.84
CA LEU A 229 -7.35 -8.57 -7.17
C LEU A 229 -6.83 -7.14 -7.06
N SER A 230 -6.03 -6.68 -8.01
CA SER A 230 -5.59 -5.28 -8.11
C SER A 230 -6.78 -4.32 -8.28
N GLY A 231 -6.60 -3.05 -7.92
CA GLY A 231 -7.52 -1.97 -8.30
C GLY A 231 -7.52 -1.66 -9.79
N ILE A 232 -6.43 -2.02 -10.49
CA ILE A 232 -6.26 -1.79 -11.93
C ILE A 232 -7.10 -2.79 -12.74
N LYS A 233 -7.59 -2.34 -13.91
CA LYS A 233 -8.47 -3.14 -14.79
C LYS A 233 -7.87 -3.30 -16.18
N ILE A 234 -8.27 -4.38 -16.85
CA ILE A 234 -8.10 -4.59 -18.29
C ILE A 234 -9.45 -5.06 -18.84
N ASN A 235 -9.96 -4.37 -19.84
CA ASN A 235 -11.28 -4.62 -20.42
C ASN A 235 -12.40 -4.67 -19.36
N GLY A 236 -12.36 -3.72 -18.42
CA GLY A 236 -13.32 -3.59 -17.32
C GLY A 236 -13.15 -4.58 -16.17
N GLN A 237 -12.27 -5.57 -16.28
CA GLN A 237 -12.05 -6.59 -15.24
C GLN A 237 -10.79 -6.29 -14.43
N ARG A 238 -10.87 -6.46 -13.10
CA ARG A 238 -9.74 -6.28 -12.19
C ARG A 238 -8.63 -7.29 -12.49
N ILE A 239 -7.39 -6.82 -12.48
CA ILE A 239 -6.22 -7.65 -12.71
C ILE A 239 -6.02 -8.62 -11.54
N ASN A 240 -5.84 -9.90 -11.86
CA ASN A 240 -5.29 -10.89 -10.94
C ASN A 240 -3.77 -10.77 -10.93
N TYR A 241 -3.18 -10.49 -9.78
CA TYR A 241 -1.74 -10.25 -9.66
C TYR A 241 -0.88 -11.41 -10.19
N PHE A 242 -1.21 -12.65 -9.79
CA PHE A 242 -0.46 -13.84 -10.25
C PHE A 242 -0.52 -14.01 -11.76
N ASN A 243 -1.73 -14.03 -12.31
CA ASN A 243 -1.92 -14.23 -13.75
C ASN A 243 -1.23 -13.13 -14.56
N PHE A 244 -1.35 -11.90 -14.13
CA PHE A 244 -0.79 -10.75 -14.82
C PHE A 244 0.74 -10.76 -14.84
N ILE A 245 1.38 -10.83 -13.66
CA ILE A 245 2.84 -10.79 -13.55
C ILE A 245 3.46 -12.03 -14.18
N SER A 246 2.88 -13.23 -13.97
CA SER A 246 3.39 -14.47 -14.55
C SER A 246 3.14 -14.63 -16.05
N SER A 247 2.26 -13.83 -16.66
CA SER A 247 2.07 -13.81 -18.11
C SER A 247 3.32 -13.34 -18.84
N LEU A 248 4.08 -12.44 -18.23
CA LEU A 248 5.26 -11.77 -18.79
C LEU A 248 4.94 -10.96 -20.07
N SER A 249 3.68 -10.58 -20.26
CA SER A 249 3.20 -9.89 -21.46
C SER A 249 3.48 -8.37 -21.44
N TYR A 250 3.84 -7.82 -20.28
CA TYR A 250 4.02 -6.39 -20.09
C TYR A 250 5.50 -6.07 -19.78
N PRO A 251 6.26 -5.54 -20.76
CA PRO A 251 7.72 -5.32 -20.59
C PRO A 251 8.07 -4.41 -19.41
N ASP A 252 7.30 -3.34 -19.18
CA ASP A 252 7.56 -2.40 -18.08
C ASP A 252 7.32 -3.05 -16.70
N CYS A 253 6.29 -3.90 -16.59
CA CYS A 253 6.05 -4.70 -15.39
C CYS A 253 7.19 -5.72 -15.15
N ASN A 254 7.70 -6.36 -16.21
CA ASN A 254 8.83 -7.27 -16.14
C ASN A 254 10.11 -6.54 -15.69
N ALA A 255 10.33 -5.33 -16.19
CA ALA A 255 11.44 -4.48 -15.79
C ALA A 255 11.32 -4.06 -14.31
N ALA A 256 10.12 -3.71 -13.85
CA ALA A 256 9.85 -3.43 -12.43
C ALA A 256 10.10 -4.65 -11.54
N LEU A 257 9.66 -5.84 -11.96
CA LEU A 257 9.93 -7.09 -11.24
C LEU A 257 11.43 -7.30 -11.05
N LYS A 258 12.24 -7.05 -12.09
CA LYS A 258 13.71 -7.15 -12.01
C LYS A 258 14.32 -6.13 -11.05
N ARG A 259 13.76 -4.91 -10.96
CA ARG A 259 14.27 -3.85 -10.07
C ARG A 259 13.88 -4.07 -8.62
N ILE A 260 12.64 -4.47 -8.38
CA ILE A 260 12.05 -4.48 -7.04
C ILE A 260 12.32 -5.79 -6.31
N LEU A 261 12.17 -6.95 -6.98
CA LEU A 261 12.31 -8.24 -6.30
C LEU A 261 13.64 -8.41 -5.55
N PRO A 262 14.81 -8.01 -6.09
CA PRO A 262 16.07 -8.11 -5.36
C PRO A 262 16.16 -7.22 -4.11
N ARG A 263 15.31 -6.20 -4.00
CA ARG A 263 15.26 -5.27 -2.84
C ARG A 263 14.36 -5.80 -1.73
N ILE A 264 13.54 -6.81 -1.98
CA ILE A 264 12.63 -7.39 -0.99
C ILE A 264 13.44 -8.31 -0.07
N ASN A 265 13.83 -7.79 1.09
CA ASN A 265 14.45 -8.55 2.16
C ASN A 265 13.38 -9.04 3.14
N MET A 266 13.09 -10.36 3.14
CA MET A 266 12.05 -10.93 4.00
C MET A 266 12.38 -10.88 5.49
N GLU A 267 13.64 -10.88 5.88
CA GLU A 267 14.03 -10.69 7.28
C GLU A 267 13.64 -9.30 7.77
N GLN A 268 13.89 -8.27 6.96
CA GLN A 268 13.47 -6.90 7.25
C GLN A 268 11.94 -6.76 7.25
N VAL A 269 11.25 -7.39 6.29
CA VAL A 269 9.77 -7.42 6.26
C VAL A 269 9.21 -8.09 7.51
N PHE A 270 9.80 -9.18 7.97
CA PHE A 270 9.38 -9.87 9.19
C PHE A 270 9.67 -9.05 10.45
N ALA A 271 10.80 -8.35 10.51
CA ALA A 271 11.10 -7.42 11.59
C ALA A 271 10.06 -6.30 11.69
N ILE A 272 9.66 -5.70 10.56
CA ILE A 272 8.57 -4.70 10.51
C ILE A 272 7.28 -5.26 11.12
N ILE A 273 6.92 -6.51 10.78
CA ILE A 273 5.72 -7.15 11.33
C ILE A 273 5.87 -7.44 12.83
N ASP A 274 7.03 -7.95 13.25
CA ASP A 274 7.28 -8.27 14.67
C ASP A 274 7.25 -7.04 15.56
N GLU A 275 7.74 -5.92 15.07
CA GLU A 275 7.79 -4.64 15.76
C GLU A 275 6.46 -3.87 15.68
N THR A 276 5.50 -4.32 14.86
CA THR A 276 4.21 -3.63 14.70
C THR A 276 3.41 -3.65 16.00
N PRO A 277 3.14 -2.47 16.62
CA PRO A 277 2.34 -2.37 17.82
C PRO A 277 0.90 -2.87 17.57
N PHE A 278 0.25 -3.35 18.62
CA PHE A 278 -1.16 -3.80 18.63
C PHE A 278 -1.48 -4.99 17.72
N ALA A 279 -0.56 -5.48 16.90
CA ALA A 279 -0.75 -6.71 16.16
C ALA A 279 -0.59 -7.90 17.09
N SER A 280 -1.59 -8.79 17.16
CA SER A 280 -1.51 -10.04 17.92
C SER A 280 -0.52 -11.02 17.29
N ASP A 281 -0.05 -12.01 18.05
CA ASP A 281 0.85 -13.04 17.53
C ASP A 281 0.22 -13.80 16.35
N LEU A 282 -1.09 -14.04 16.40
CA LEU A 282 -1.84 -14.64 15.30
C LEU A 282 -1.80 -13.77 14.03
N GLN A 283 -2.02 -12.46 14.18
CA GLN A 283 -1.95 -11.52 13.05
C GLN A 283 -0.54 -11.49 12.47
N LYS A 284 0.49 -11.40 13.32
CA LYS A 284 1.89 -11.42 12.88
C LYS A 284 2.23 -12.69 12.10
N GLN A 285 1.83 -13.84 12.61
CA GLN A 285 2.04 -15.11 11.93
C GLN A 285 1.31 -15.16 10.58
N PHE A 286 0.06 -14.73 10.54
CA PHE A 286 -0.76 -14.67 9.33
C PHE A 286 -0.12 -13.76 8.27
N TYR A 287 0.28 -12.53 8.64
CA TYR A 287 0.91 -11.60 7.70
C TYR A 287 2.23 -12.14 7.14
N LYS A 288 3.10 -12.68 8.01
CA LYS A 288 4.36 -13.31 7.57
C LYS A 288 4.13 -14.44 6.59
N THR A 289 3.19 -15.35 6.90
CA THR A 289 2.84 -16.49 6.05
C THR A 289 2.34 -16.02 4.68
N MET A 290 1.45 -15.05 4.65
CA MET A 290 0.89 -14.55 3.39
C MET A 290 1.90 -13.78 2.55
N LEU A 291 2.73 -12.94 3.16
CA LEU A 291 3.79 -12.21 2.45
C LEU A 291 4.83 -13.15 1.87
N GLN A 292 5.26 -14.16 2.65
CA GLN A 292 6.18 -15.19 2.17
C GLN A 292 5.58 -15.95 0.97
N ALA A 293 4.34 -16.41 1.09
CA ALA A 293 3.65 -17.12 0.02
C ALA A 293 3.52 -16.27 -1.25
N ARG A 294 3.17 -14.98 -1.12
CA ARG A 294 3.04 -14.08 -2.28
C ARG A 294 4.40 -13.79 -2.92
N LYS A 295 5.43 -13.55 -2.12
CA LYS A 295 6.79 -13.38 -2.65
C LYS A 295 7.24 -14.61 -3.44
N GLU A 296 7.21 -15.79 -2.84
CA GLU A 296 7.72 -17.02 -3.45
C GLU A 296 6.91 -17.48 -4.66
N ARG A 297 5.60 -17.44 -4.54
CA ARG A 297 4.67 -18.11 -5.47
C ARG A 297 4.16 -17.17 -6.56
N ILE A 298 4.26 -15.83 -6.37
CA ILE A 298 3.95 -14.84 -7.40
C ILE A 298 5.24 -14.25 -7.97
N LEU A 299 6.04 -13.57 -7.14
CA LEU A 299 7.16 -12.76 -7.63
C LEU A 299 8.37 -13.61 -8.01
N ASP A 300 8.86 -14.48 -7.12
CA ASP A 300 10.00 -15.36 -7.41
C ASP A 300 9.67 -16.34 -8.54
N PHE A 301 8.44 -16.88 -8.55
CA PHE A 301 7.97 -17.74 -9.64
C PHE A 301 8.02 -17.00 -10.99
N SER A 302 7.46 -15.80 -11.06
CA SER A 302 7.45 -14.99 -12.28
C SER A 302 8.85 -14.59 -12.73
N MET A 303 9.75 -14.28 -11.80
CA MET A 303 11.16 -13.99 -12.08
C MET A 303 11.88 -15.21 -12.66
N ARG A 304 11.69 -16.41 -12.09
CA ARG A 304 12.28 -17.63 -12.66
C ARG A 304 11.80 -17.88 -14.09
N LYS A 305 10.51 -17.68 -14.33
CA LYS A 305 9.92 -17.82 -15.68
C LYS A 305 10.49 -16.79 -16.66
N LEU A 306 10.68 -15.54 -16.21
CA LEU A 306 11.25 -14.45 -17.01
C LEU A 306 12.71 -14.79 -17.41
N LYS A 307 13.53 -15.17 -16.43
CA LYS A 307 14.93 -15.57 -16.70
C LYS A 307 15.04 -16.74 -17.67
N LYS A 308 14.14 -17.75 -17.57
CA LYS A 308 14.10 -18.88 -18.51
C LYS A 308 13.79 -18.39 -19.93
N ARG A 309 12.78 -17.50 -20.10
CA ARG A 309 12.41 -16.94 -21.41
C ARG A 309 13.58 -16.17 -22.04
N GLU A 310 14.29 -15.37 -21.26
CA GLU A 310 15.43 -14.57 -21.74
C GLU A 310 16.60 -15.44 -22.18
N ARG A 311 16.91 -16.52 -21.46
CA ARG A 311 17.95 -17.49 -21.86
C ARG A 311 17.60 -18.17 -23.18
N SER A 312 16.37 -18.68 -23.31
CA SER A 312 15.93 -19.34 -24.55
C SER A 312 15.96 -18.38 -25.77
N ALA A 313 15.64 -17.10 -25.58
CA ALA A 313 15.74 -16.11 -26.64
C ALA A 313 17.21 -15.86 -27.06
N HIS A 314 18.12 -15.79 -26.08
CA HIS A 314 19.55 -15.59 -26.33
C HIS A 314 20.17 -16.78 -27.09
N ASP A 315 19.83 -18.01 -26.69
CA ASP A 315 20.31 -19.24 -27.35
C ASP A 315 19.90 -19.31 -28.82
N HIS A 316 18.67 -18.88 -29.16
CA HIS A 316 18.18 -18.82 -30.55
C HIS A 316 18.85 -17.73 -31.40
N ASP A 317 19.33 -16.64 -30.81
CA ASP A 317 20.03 -15.57 -31.52
C ASP A 317 21.49 -15.97 -31.85
N PHE A 318 22.08 -16.92 -31.13
CA PHE A 318 23.42 -17.47 -31.42
C PHE A 318 23.41 -18.59 -32.48
N GLU A 319 22.25 -19.20 -32.75
CA GLU A 319 22.11 -20.27 -33.76
C GLU A 319 21.80 -19.74 -35.19
N ARG A 320 21.66 -18.42 -35.34
CA ARG A 320 21.44 -17.72 -36.63
C ARG A 320 22.68 -16.98 -37.06
#